data_5b93b6990f773043e408e4e507dbb37f
#
_entry.id   5b93b6990f773043e408e4e507dbb37f
#
_cell.length_a   1.000
_cell.length_b   1.000
_cell.length_c   1.000
_cell.angle_alpha   90.00
_cell.angle_beta   90.00
_cell.angle_gamma   90.00
#
_symmetry.space_group_name_H-M   'P 1'
#
loop_
_entity.id
_entity.type
_entity.pdbx_description
1 polymer ?
#
loop_
_entity_poly.entity_id
_entity_poly.type
_entity_poly.pdbx_seq_one_letter_code
_entity_poly.pdbx_strand_id
1 'polypeptide(L)'
;ATLAPLLNAIGAHDPQALRHALSHAQLRMGLAPFVTDLVAPLTTAVGEAWVQGRFEVFEEHLFTEVITGVLRNAIASLAPLPIPQGPKVLLTTLPQELHSLGLLMVEALLALEGCTCVSLGTQTPVGDVAQAAVAHRADVVALSFSNVHNGTVVHASLRELRAQLSPTTALWVGGSCTALYQKPLEGITPVQHLTGLQPLVAQWRHTH
;
A
#
# COMPACT_ATOMS: atom_id res chain seq x y z
N ALA A 1 -10.99 -17.21 -5.18
CA ALA A 1 -9.87 -17.73 -5.98
C ALA A 1 -9.00 -18.62 -5.10
N THR A 2 -8.60 -19.78 -5.58
CA THR A 2 -7.77 -20.72 -4.81
C THR A 2 -6.33 -20.23 -4.84
N LEU A 3 -5.73 -20.02 -3.67
CA LEU A 3 -4.34 -19.56 -3.53
C LEU A 3 -3.32 -20.69 -3.70
N ALA A 4 -3.75 -21.95 -3.58
CA ALA A 4 -2.89 -23.12 -3.57
C ALA A 4 -1.94 -23.20 -4.79
N PRO A 5 -2.37 -23.00 -6.04
CA PRO A 5 -1.47 -23.05 -7.19
C PRO A 5 -0.35 -21.99 -7.12
N LEU A 6 -0.65 -20.80 -6.59
CA LEU A 6 0.33 -19.71 -6.45
C LEU A 6 1.34 -20.03 -5.35
N LEU A 7 0.87 -20.53 -4.20
CA LEU A 7 1.75 -20.98 -3.11
C LEU A 7 2.64 -22.14 -3.55
N ASN A 8 2.10 -23.06 -4.34
CA ASN A 8 2.89 -24.17 -4.90
C ASN A 8 3.97 -23.69 -5.86
N ALA A 9 3.70 -22.67 -6.69
CA ALA A 9 4.69 -22.11 -7.60
C ALA A 9 5.84 -21.44 -6.83
N ILE A 10 5.55 -20.79 -5.70
CA ILE A 10 6.56 -20.22 -4.81
C ILE A 10 7.43 -21.36 -4.23
N GLY A 11 6.81 -22.38 -3.66
CA GLY A 11 7.52 -23.52 -3.07
C GLY A 11 8.29 -24.38 -4.08
N ALA A 12 7.86 -24.38 -5.33
CA ALA A 12 8.57 -25.03 -6.44
C ALA A 12 9.71 -24.20 -7.02
N HIS A 13 9.92 -22.98 -6.50
CA HIS A 13 10.95 -22.04 -6.95
C HIS A 13 10.86 -21.70 -8.45
N ASP A 14 9.61 -21.53 -8.93
CA ASP A 14 9.32 -21.21 -10.33
C ASP A 14 8.78 -19.78 -10.47
N PRO A 15 9.68 -18.77 -10.57
CA PRO A 15 9.26 -17.37 -10.69
C PRO A 15 8.53 -17.06 -11.99
N GLN A 16 8.81 -17.80 -13.06
CA GLN A 16 8.14 -17.58 -14.34
C GLN A 16 6.69 -18.07 -14.29
N ALA A 17 6.44 -19.25 -13.74
CA ALA A 17 5.09 -19.75 -13.53
C ALA A 17 4.29 -18.84 -12.61
N LEU A 18 4.90 -18.35 -11.52
CA LEU A 18 4.28 -17.44 -10.59
C LEU A 18 3.90 -16.12 -11.28
N ARG A 19 4.84 -15.50 -12.00
CA ARG A 19 4.61 -14.26 -12.74
C ARG A 19 3.53 -14.42 -13.79
N HIS A 20 3.57 -15.50 -14.55
CA HIS A 20 2.56 -15.77 -15.59
C HIS A 20 1.17 -15.93 -15.00
N ALA A 21 1.03 -16.71 -13.92
CA ALA A 21 -0.24 -16.93 -13.24
C ALA A 21 -0.81 -15.61 -12.66
N LEU A 22 0.03 -14.80 -12.03
CA LEU A 22 -0.38 -13.51 -11.46
C LEU A 22 -0.77 -12.51 -12.55
N SER A 23 0.03 -12.39 -13.61
CA SER A 23 -0.28 -11.51 -14.74
C SER A 23 -1.59 -11.90 -15.44
N HIS A 24 -1.80 -13.19 -15.65
CA HIS A 24 -3.03 -13.70 -16.23
C HIS A 24 -4.24 -13.44 -15.32
N ALA A 25 -4.10 -13.63 -14.02
CA ALA A 25 -5.15 -13.32 -13.06
C ALA A 25 -5.50 -11.82 -13.07
N GLN A 26 -4.50 -10.95 -13.14
CA GLN A 26 -4.71 -9.50 -13.20
C GLN A 26 -5.50 -9.09 -14.44
N LEU A 27 -5.16 -9.64 -15.61
CA LEU A 27 -5.87 -9.36 -16.85
C LEU A 27 -7.32 -9.87 -16.82
N ARG A 28 -7.54 -11.03 -16.22
CA ARG A 28 -8.86 -11.66 -16.13
C ARG A 28 -9.78 -10.99 -15.12
N MET A 29 -9.25 -10.62 -13.96
CA MET A 29 -10.04 -10.07 -12.86
C MET A 29 -10.25 -8.57 -12.97
N GLY A 30 -9.34 -7.86 -13.62
CA GLY A 30 -9.18 -6.41 -13.48
C GLY A 30 -8.34 -6.06 -12.24
N LEU A 31 -7.74 -4.88 -12.27
CA LEU A 31 -6.74 -4.50 -11.26
C LEU A 31 -7.31 -4.40 -9.85
N ALA A 32 -8.48 -3.80 -9.65
CA ALA A 32 -9.04 -3.63 -8.30
C ALA A 32 -9.37 -4.97 -7.64
N PRO A 33 -10.15 -5.87 -8.24
CA PRO A 33 -10.38 -7.20 -7.66
C PRO A 33 -9.10 -8.02 -7.53
N PHE A 34 -8.16 -7.89 -8.45
CA PHE A 34 -6.86 -8.55 -8.36
C PHE A 34 -6.12 -8.14 -7.08
N VAL A 35 -6.09 -6.85 -6.76
CA VAL A 35 -5.45 -6.35 -5.54
C VAL A 35 -6.20 -6.81 -4.29
N THR A 36 -7.52 -6.59 -4.21
CA THR A 36 -8.30 -6.82 -2.99
C THR A 36 -8.59 -8.29 -2.73
N ASP A 37 -8.85 -9.08 -3.78
CA ASP A 37 -9.36 -10.45 -3.66
C ASP A 37 -8.29 -11.51 -3.91
N LEU A 38 -7.14 -11.15 -4.48
CA LEU A 38 -6.05 -12.08 -4.72
C LEU A 38 -4.74 -11.65 -4.06
N VAL A 39 -4.21 -10.46 -4.36
CA VAL A 39 -2.89 -10.04 -3.87
C VAL A 39 -2.87 -9.89 -2.36
N ALA A 40 -3.86 -9.21 -1.78
CA ALA A 40 -3.91 -9.01 -0.34
C ALA A 40 -4.05 -10.34 0.43
N PRO A 41 -4.98 -11.26 0.08
CA PRO A 41 -5.05 -12.57 0.70
C PRO A 41 -3.79 -13.42 0.49
N LEU A 42 -3.20 -13.37 -0.70
CA LEU A 42 -1.97 -14.13 -0.99
C LEU A 42 -0.79 -13.62 -0.17
N THR A 43 -0.65 -12.31 -0.02
CA THR A 43 0.39 -11.70 0.81
C THR A 43 0.28 -12.16 2.26
N THR A 44 -0.93 -12.20 2.79
CA THR A 44 -1.20 -12.74 4.14
C THR A 44 -0.82 -14.22 4.23
N ALA A 45 -1.23 -15.03 3.25
CA ALA A 45 -0.93 -16.47 3.23
C ALA A 45 0.57 -16.76 3.14
N VAL A 46 1.33 -15.98 2.36
CA VAL A 46 2.79 -16.09 2.28
C VAL A 46 3.44 -15.72 3.61
N GLY A 47 3.00 -14.65 4.25
CA GLY A 47 3.48 -14.26 5.57
C GLY A 47 3.21 -15.32 6.64
N GLU A 48 2.02 -15.90 6.65
CA GLU A 48 1.67 -17.01 7.54
C GLU A 48 2.53 -18.26 7.29
N ALA A 49 2.75 -18.59 6.01
CA ALA A 49 3.60 -19.73 5.64
C ALA A 49 5.04 -19.54 6.12
N TRP A 50 5.56 -18.32 6.06
CA TRP A 50 6.87 -17.97 6.61
C TRP A 50 6.90 -18.11 8.13
N VAL A 51 5.93 -17.53 8.84
CA VAL A 51 5.84 -17.64 10.30
C VAL A 51 5.75 -19.09 10.77
N GLN A 52 5.04 -19.93 10.03
CA GLN A 52 4.88 -21.36 10.32
C GLN A 52 6.08 -22.21 9.88
N GLY A 53 7.12 -21.63 9.30
CA GLY A 53 8.30 -22.34 8.81
C GLY A 53 8.05 -23.19 7.56
N ARG A 54 6.94 -22.97 6.85
CA ARG A 54 6.66 -23.65 5.56
C ARG A 54 7.39 -22.97 4.40
N PHE A 55 7.67 -21.67 4.53
CA PHE A 55 8.50 -20.92 3.61
C PHE A 55 9.72 -20.35 4.33
N GLU A 56 10.84 -20.36 3.62
CA GLU A 56 12.06 -19.68 4.02
C GLU A 56 12.01 -18.21 3.59
N VAL A 57 12.95 -17.41 4.09
CA VAL A 57 13.04 -15.98 3.77
C VAL A 57 13.16 -15.75 2.26
N PHE A 58 13.95 -16.59 1.56
CA PHE A 58 14.14 -16.41 0.11
C PHE A 58 12.87 -16.69 -0.72
N GLU A 59 11.98 -17.53 -0.23
CA GLU A 59 10.69 -17.81 -0.87
C GLU A 59 9.72 -16.64 -0.70
N GLU A 60 9.68 -16.05 0.48
CA GLU A 60 8.94 -14.79 0.71
C GLU A 60 9.50 -13.67 -0.15
N HIS A 61 10.82 -13.54 -0.26
CA HIS A 61 11.47 -12.56 -1.12
C HIS A 61 11.15 -12.78 -2.60
N LEU A 62 11.15 -14.02 -3.06
CA LEU A 62 10.75 -14.36 -4.43
C LEU A 62 9.33 -13.87 -4.74
N PHE A 63 8.39 -14.17 -3.84
CA PHE A 63 7.02 -13.70 -3.99
C PHE A 63 6.95 -12.18 -4.05
N THR A 64 7.60 -11.49 -3.12
CA THR A 64 7.59 -10.02 -3.04
C THR A 64 8.15 -9.38 -4.31
N GLU A 65 9.26 -9.90 -4.84
CA GLU A 65 9.85 -9.42 -6.10
C GLU A 65 8.90 -9.60 -7.28
N VAL A 66 8.32 -10.78 -7.43
CA VAL A 66 7.45 -11.08 -8.57
C VAL A 66 6.18 -10.23 -8.52
N ILE A 67 5.51 -10.18 -7.39
CA ILE A 67 4.25 -9.42 -7.26
C ILE A 67 4.49 -7.91 -7.38
N THR A 68 5.60 -7.41 -6.87
CA THR A 68 5.99 -6.00 -7.05
C THR A 68 6.12 -5.65 -8.53
N GLY A 69 6.79 -6.49 -9.31
CA GLY A 69 6.91 -6.32 -10.75
C GLY A 69 5.56 -6.32 -11.47
N VAL A 70 4.69 -7.26 -11.13
CA VAL A 70 3.34 -7.35 -11.73
C VAL A 70 2.53 -6.10 -11.43
N LEU A 71 2.50 -5.64 -10.18
CA LEU A 71 1.75 -4.45 -9.78
C LEU A 71 2.31 -3.18 -10.40
N ARG A 72 3.63 -3.00 -10.44
CA ARG A 72 4.26 -1.83 -11.07
C ARG A 72 3.94 -1.76 -12.55
N ASN A 73 3.98 -2.88 -13.26
CA ASN A 73 3.62 -2.93 -14.67
C ASN A 73 2.14 -2.60 -14.89
N ALA A 74 1.26 -3.12 -14.04
CA ALA A 74 -0.16 -2.83 -14.12
C ALA A 74 -0.46 -1.34 -13.89
N ILE A 75 0.16 -0.72 -12.90
CA ILE A 75 0.02 0.72 -12.60
C ILE A 75 0.54 1.55 -13.77
N ALA A 76 1.73 1.22 -14.29
CA ALA A 76 2.34 1.94 -15.40
C ALA A 76 1.51 1.84 -16.70
N SER A 77 0.71 0.80 -16.85
CA SER A 77 -0.16 0.59 -18.01
C SER A 77 -1.48 1.35 -17.92
N LEU A 78 -1.80 1.96 -16.78
CA LEU A 78 -3.00 2.79 -16.65
C LEU A 78 -2.83 4.07 -17.46
N ALA A 79 -3.80 4.35 -18.30
CA ALA A 79 -3.80 5.59 -19.09
C ALA A 79 -3.95 6.80 -18.15
N PRO A 80 -3.09 7.81 -18.27
CA PRO A 80 -3.27 9.03 -17.48
C PRO A 80 -4.56 9.72 -17.86
N LEU A 81 -5.32 10.16 -16.87
CA LEU A 81 -6.50 10.98 -17.11
C LEU A 81 -6.09 12.38 -17.53
N PRO A 82 -6.79 12.98 -18.52
CA PRO A 82 -6.51 14.34 -18.97
C PRO A 82 -6.63 15.37 -17.84
N ILE A 83 -7.54 15.12 -16.91
CA ILE A 83 -7.77 15.95 -15.72
C ILE A 83 -7.81 15.00 -14.52
N PRO A 84 -7.00 15.26 -13.49
CA PRO A 84 -7.06 14.48 -12.26
C PRO A 84 -8.47 14.54 -11.64
N GLN A 85 -8.98 13.39 -11.23
CA GLN A 85 -10.32 13.27 -10.66
C GLN A 85 -10.31 13.00 -9.16
N GLY A 86 -9.15 12.99 -8.56
CA GLY A 86 -8.97 12.74 -7.14
C GLY A 86 -7.83 13.55 -6.55
N PRO A 87 -7.55 13.36 -5.26
CA PRO A 87 -6.46 14.04 -4.61
C PRO A 87 -5.10 13.66 -5.21
N LYS A 88 -4.12 14.55 -5.05
CA LYS A 88 -2.71 14.20 -5.23
C LYS A 88 -2.20 13.57 -3.94
N VAL A 89 -1.76 12.32 -4.03
CA VAL A 89 -1.38 11.50 -2.87
C VAL A 89 0.12 11.24 -2.90
N LEU A 90 0.79 11.60 -1.81
CA LEU A 90 2.18 11.23 -1.55
C LEU A 90 2.19 9.94 -0.74
N LEU A 91 2.84 8.89 -1.24
CA LEU A 91 2.90 7.58 -0.59
C LEU A 91 4.32 7.27 -0.14
N THR A 92 4.47 6.88 1.11
CA THR A 92 5.75 6.43 1.66
C THR A 92 5.55 5.63 2.93
N THR A 93 6.66 5.15 3.51
CA THR A 93 6.73 4.64 4.87
C THR A 93 7.74 5.44 5.67
N LEU A 94 7.61 5.42 6.99
CA LEU A 94 8.55 6.07 7.91
C LEU A 94 9.79 5.19 8.14
N PRO A 95 10.86 5.73 8.76
CA PRO A 95 12.07 4.96 9.03
C PRO A 95 11.79 3.63 9.71
N GLN A 96 12.56 2.60 9.37
CA GLN A 96 12.47 1.22 9.83
C GLN A 96 11.29 0.41 9.26
N GLU A 97 10.39 1.00 8.50
CA GLU A 97 9.37 0.25 7.76
C GLU A 97 9.88 -0.08 6.36
N LEU A 98 10.30 -1.33 6.17
CA LEU A 98 10.88 -1.82 4.92
C LEU A 98 9.85 -2.39 3.95
N HIS A 99 8.63 -2.68 4.44
CA HIS A 99 7.59 -3.32 3.64
C HIS A 99 6.90 -2.31 2.73
N SER A 100 7.05 -2.50 1.43
CA SER A 100 6.51 -1.60 0.39
C SER A 100 5.22 -2.11 -0.26
N LEU A 101 4.89 -3.40 -0.10
CA LEU A 101 3.81 -4.02 -0.86
C LEU A 101 2.44 -3.44 -0.51
N GLY A 102 2.21 -3.11 0.76
CA GLY A 102 0.98 -2.42 1.19
C GLY A 102 0.79 -1.08 0.49
N LEU A 103 1.85 -0.27 0.39
CA LEU A 103 1.82 0.98 -0.36
C LEU A 103 1.54 0.79 -1.84
N LEU A 104 2.11 -0.25 -2.43
CA LEU A 104 1.94 -0.52 -3.86
C LEU A 104 0.50 -0.93 -4.18
N MET A 105 -0.13 -1.71 -3.29
CA MET A 105 -1.55 -2.03 -3.40
C MET A 105 -2.43 -0.79 -3.30
N VAL A 106 -2.13 0.10 -2.35
CA VAL A 106 -2.84 1.39 -2.20
C VAL A 106 -2.65 2.26 -3.44
N GLU A 107 -1.43 2.37 -3.96
CA GLU A 107 -1.15 3.13 -5.18
C GLU A 107 -1.97 2.63 -6.37
N ALA A 108 -2.05 1.31 -6.56
CA ALA A 108 -2.84 0.71 -7.63
C ALA A 108 -4.32 1.11 -7.53
N LEU A 109 -4.90 1.01 -6.34
CA LEU A 109 -6.31 1.35 -6.11
C LEU A 109 -6.57 2.85 -6.26
N LEU A 110 -5.69 3.71 -5.73
CA LEU A 110 -5.83 5.16 -5.87
C LEU A 110 -5.67 5.62 -7.32
N ALA A 111 -4.73 5.04 -8.06
CA ALA A 111 -4.56 5.35 -9.48
C ALA A 111 -5.82 5.01 -10.29
N LEU A 112 -6.48 3.89 -9.99
CA LEU A 112 -7.75 3.52 -10.60
C LEU A 112 -8.88 4.52 -10.30
N GLU A 113 -8.85 5.14 -9.12
CA GLU A 113 -9.80 6.19 -8.72
C GLU A 113 -9.49 7.55 -9.33
N GLY A 114 -8.46 7.66 -10.15
CA GLY A 114 -8.09 8.92 -10.80
C GLY A 114 -7.23 9.84 -9.96
N CYS A 115 -6.65 9.33 -8.86
CA CYS A 115 -5.70 10.08 -8.05
C CYS A 115 -4.35 10.21 -8.78
N THR A 116 -3.67 11.31 -8.57
CA THR A 116 -2.26 11.46 -8.94
C THR A 116 -1.41 10.96 -7.79
N CYS A 117 -0.62 9.91 -8.01
CA CYS A 117 0.19 9.29 -6.98
C CYS A 117 1.68 9.64 -7.16
N VAL A 118 2.32 10.06 -6.07
CA VAL A 118 3.76 10.26 -5.99
C VAL A 118 4.29 9.31 -4.93
N SER A 119 5.04 8.30 -5.35
CA SER A 119 5.62 7.32 -4.44
C SER A 119 7.09 7.67 -4.16
N LEU A 120 7.44 7.76 -2.88
CA LEU A 120 8.83 7.95 -2.43
C LEU A 120 9.49 6.62 -2.03
N GLY A 121 8.78 5.51 -2.13
CA GLY A 121 9.26 4.23 -1.62
C GLY A 121 9.18 4.18 -0.11
N THR A 122 10.12 3.44 0.50
CA THR A 122 10.15 3.19 1.96
C THR A 122 11.14 4.07 2.70
N GLN A 123 10.96 4.17 4.01
CA GLN A 123 11.96 4.74 4.94
C GLN A 123 12.27 6.22 4.70
N THR A 124 11.24 7.03 4.57
CA THR A 124 11.40 8.49 4.46
C THR A 124 11.30 9.12 5.87
N PRO A 125 12.29 9.90 6.30
CA PRO A 125 12.22 10.63 7.56
C PRO A 125 11.02 11.56 7.65
N VAL A 126 10.46 11.75 8.85
CA VAL A 126 9.25 12.57 9.07
C VAL A 126 9.39 13.97 8.48
N GLY A 127 10.52 14.63 8.72
CA GLY A 127 10.77 15.98 8.17
C GLY A 127 10.80 16.01 6.64
N ASP A 128 11.36 14.97 6.01
CA ASP A 128 11.40 14.86 4.55
C ASP A 128 10.01 14.57 3.96
N VAL A 129 9.18 13.79 4.65
CA VAL A 129 7.78 13.60 4.25
C VAL A 129 7.05 14.95 4.21
N ALA A 130 7.20 15.76 5.26
CA ALA A 130 6.57 17.08 5.32
C ALA A 130 7.07 18.01 4.20
N GLN A 131 8.37 18.02 3.93
CA GLN A 131 8.96 18.79 2.84
C GLN A 131 8.47 18.32 1.48
N ALA A 132 8.42 17.01 1.25
CA ALA A 132 7.93 16.45 0.00
C ALA A 132 6.44 16.76 -0.22
N ALA A 133 5.63 16.76 0.82
CA ALA A 133 4.22 17.13 0.74
C ALA A 133 4.04 18.56 0.23
N VAL A 134 4.86 19.49 0.70
CA VAL A 134 4.87 20.88 0.21
C VAL A 134 5.39 20.96 -1.23
N ALA A 135 6.53 20.34 -1.50
CA ALA A 135 7.19 20.41 -2.82
C ALA A 135 6.30 19.83 -3.93
N HIS A 136 5.60 18.77 -3.66
CA HIS A 136 4.69 18.12 -4.60
C HIS A 136 3.26 18.68 -4.54
N ARG A 137 2.96 19.59 -3.63
CA ARG A 137 1.60 20.09 -3.40
C ARG A 137 0.61 18.95 -3.16
N ALA A 138 0.99 18.01 -2.31
CA ALA A 138 0.16 16.87 -2.00
C ALA A 138 -1.09 17.27 -1.21
N ASP A 139 -2.23 16.75 -1.62
CA ASP A 139 -3.49 16.90 -0.88
C ASP A 139 -3.58 15.92 0.27
N VAL A 140 -2.94 14.76 0.10
CA VAL A 140 -2.95 13.65 1.05
C VAL A 140 -1.55 13.07 1.16
N VAL A 141 -1.16 12.72 2.39
CA VAL A 141 -0.02 11.84 2.67
C VAL A 141 -0.58 10.49 3.12
N ALA A 142 -0.17 9.41 2.47
CA ALA A 142 -0.56 8.05 2.80
C ALA A 142 0.64 7.25 3.30
N LEU A 143 0.52 6.68 4.48
CA LEU A 143 1.57 5.88 5.12
C LEU A 143 1.08 4.46 5.40
N SER A 144 1.98 3.50 5.25
CA SER A 144 1.74 2.09 5.61
C SER A 144 2.63 1.67 6.77
N PHE A 145 2.05 0.92 7.70
CA PHE A 145 2.74 0.36 8.88
C PHE A 145 2.44 -1.13 8.99
N SER A 146 3.48 -1.94 9.03
CA SER A 146 3.35 -3.36 9.33
C SER A 146 3.27 -3.61 10.84
N ASN A 147 3.00 -4.86 11.22
CA ASN A 147 2.85 -5.26 12.61
C ASN A 147 4.17 -5.38 13.39
N VAL A 148 5.30 -5.08 12.79
CA VAL A 148 6.63 -5.14 13.45
C VAL A 148 6.92 -3.92 14.32
N HIS A 149 6.12 -2.87 14.25
CA HIS A 149 6.36 -1.62 14.94
C HIS A 149 5.70 -1.57 16.33
N ASN A 150 6.40 -0.94 17.25
CA ASN A 150 5.86 -0.61 18.56
C ASN A 150 4.80 0.51 18.42
N GLY A 151 3.62 0.28 18.98
CA GLY A 151 2.49 1.22 18.87
C GLY A 151 2.79 2.62 19.45
N THR A 152 3.57 2.70 20.53
CA THR A 152 3.97 3.98 21.13
C THR A 152 4.83 4.80 20.17
N VAL A 153 5.77 4.14 19.48
CA VAL A 153 6.64 4.78 18.47
C VAL A 153 5.82 5.23 17.26
N VAL A 154 4.91 4.39 16.78
CA VAL A 154 4.01 4.74 15.66
C VAL A 154 3.19 5.98 16.00
N HIS A 155 2.54 6.01 17.15
CA HIS A 155 1.73 7.15 17.58
C HIS A 155 2.56 8.44 17.74
N ALA A 156 3.77 8.34 18.30
CA ALA A 156 4.66 9.49 18.45
C ALA A 156 5.08 10.05 17.09
N SER A 157 5.46 9.18 16.16
CA SER A 157 5.85 9.58 14.80
C SER A 157 4.70 10.22 14.04
N LEU A 158 3.49 9.67 14.19
CA LEU A 158 2.30 10.22 13.54
C LEU A 158 1.92 11.59 14.09
N ARG A 159 2.02 11.81 15.40
CA ARG A 159 1.80 13.12 16.01
C ARG A 159 2.82 14.14 15.51
N GLU A 160 4.07 13.75 15.43
CA GLU A 160 5.15 14.60 14.91
C GLU A 160 4.88 14.99 13.45
N LEU A 161 4.55 14.03 12.60
CA LEU A 161 4.24 14.30 11.20
C LEU A 161 2.99 15.17 11.07
N ARG A 162 1.92 14.88 11.82
CA ARG A 162 0.70 15.69 11.79
C ARG A 162 0.98 17.16 12.11
N ALA A 163 1.84 17.41 13.09
CA ALA A 163 2.22 18.77 13.48
C ALA A 163 3.03 19.50 12.41
N GLN A 164 3.80 18.78 11.60
CA GLN A 164 4.63 19.34 10.54
C GLN A 164 3.89 19.53 9.21
N LEU A 165 2.81 18.77 8.97
CA LEU A 165 1.98 18.94 7.77
C LEU A 165 1.03 20.13 7.92
N SER A 166 0.67 20.73 6.78
CA SER A 166 -0.42 21.71 6.76
C SER A 166 -1.71 21.10 7.32
N PRO A 167 -2.50 21.87 8.09
CA PRO A 167 -3.82 21.41 8.56
C PRO A 167 -4.76 20.96 7.42
N THR A 168 -4.56 21.49 6.21
CA THR A 168 -5.36 21.14 5.03
C THR A 168 -4.88 19.91 4.31
N THR A 169 -3.67 19.42 4.60
CA THR A 169 -3.16 18.16 4.06
C THR A 169 -3.71 17.00 4.88
N ALA A 170 -4.47 16.11 4.24
CA ALA A 170 -4.97 14.92 4.91
C ALA A 170 -3.83 13.92 5.17
N LEU A 171 -3.94 13.18 6.25
CA LEU A 171 -3.01 12.10 6.59
C LEU A 171 -3.79 10.80 6.75
N TRP A 172 -3.58 9.88 5.80
CA TRP A 172 -4.18 8.54 5.79
C TRP A 172 -3.15 7.52 6.19
N VAL A 173 -3.52 6.62 7.08
CA VAL A 173 -2.61 5.59 7.60
C VAL A 173 -3.28 4.23 7.55
N GLY A 174 -2.53 3.21 7.18
CA GLY A 174 -3.05 1.86 7.09
C GLY A 174 -1.97 0.80 7.27
N GLY A 175 -2.35 -0.43 7.04
CA GLY A 175 -1.49 -1.60 7.18
C GLY A 175 -1.88 -2.48 8.36
N SER A 176 -1.04 -3.47 8.65
CA SER A 176 -1.32 -4.49 9.67
C SER A 176 -0.97 -4.08 11.10
N CYS A 177 -0.46 -2.87 11.32
CA CYS A 177 -0.18 -2.37 12.66
C CYS A 177 -1.48 -2.09 13.42
N THR A 178 -1.81 -2.94 14.38
CA THR A 178 -3.08 -2.86 15.12
C THR A 178 -3.21 -1.59 15.97
N ALA A 179 -2.10 -0.99 16.36
CA ALA A 179 -2.08 0.26 17.13
C ALA A 179 -2.76 1.42 16.41
N LEU A 180 -2.85 1.39 15.08
CA LEU A 180 -3.55 2.40 14.28
C LEU A 180 -5.06 2.43 14.53
N TYR A 181 -5.64 1.30 14.97
CA TYR A 181 -7.09 1.09 15.02
C TYR A 181 -7.62 0.97 16.44
N GLN A 182 -6.76 0.97 17.46
CA GLN A 182 -7.14 0.74 18.86
C GLN A 182 -7.76 1.97 19.51
N LYS A 183 -7.40 3.16 19.07
CA LYS A 183 -7.91 4.43 19.59
C LYS A 183 -7.90 5.51 18.52
N PRO A 184 -8.78 6.52 18.63
CA PRO A 184 -8.82 7.62 17.68
C PRO A 184 -7.47 8.35 17.59
N LEU A 185 -7.12 8.75 16.38
CA LEU A 185 -5.92 9.55 16.07
C LEU A 185 -6.40 10.92 15.60
N GLU A 186 -6.11 11.97 16.36
CA GLU A 186 -6.55 13.32 16.03
C GLU A 186 -5.94 13.82 14.72
N GLY A 187 -6.81 14.26 13.80
CA GLY A 187 -6.39 14.77 12.51
C GLY A 187 -5.82 13.73 11.54
N ILE A 188 -5.97 12.45 11.84
CA ILE A 188 -5.44 11.33 11.06
C ILE A 188 -6.58 10.36 10.76
N THR A 189 -6.65 9.88 9.52
CA THR A 189 -7.67 8.92 9.09
C THR A 189 -7.06 7.52 8.95
N PRO A 190 -7.40 6.57 9.82
CA PRO A 190 -6.97 5.19 9.64
C PRO A 190 -7.80 4.50 8.56
N VAL A 191 -7.14 3.68 7.75
CA VAL A 191 -7.74 2.86 6.69
C VAL A 191 -7.42 1.41 6.98
N GLN A 192 -8.31 0.73 7.68
CA GLN A 192 -8.07 -0.65 8.11
C GLN A 192 -8.17 -1.65 6.96
N HIS A 193 -9.05 -1.38 5.99
CA HIS A 193 -9.27 -2.24 4.84
C HIS A 193 -9.09 -1.46 3.53
N LEU A 194 -8.49 -2.11 2.54
CA LEU A 194 -8.25 -1.49 1.22
C LEU A 194 -9.54 -1.01 0.55
N THR A 195 -10.65 -1.69 0.80
CA THR A 195 -11.99 -1.29 0.32
C THR A 195 -12.45 0.06 0.88
N GLY A 196 -11.83 0.57 1.93
CA GLY A 196 -12.10 1.89 2.50
C GLY A 196 -11.52 3.05 1.71
N LEU A 197 -10.62 2.80 0.74
CA LEU A 197 -9.98 3.86 -0.04
C LEU A 197 -10.95 4.56 -1.00
N GLN A 198 -11.79 3.81 -1.70
CA GLN A 198 -12.75 4.39 -2.64
C GLN A 198 -13.72 5.37 -1.97
N PRO A 199 -14.35 5.04 -0.83
CA PRO A 199 -15.17 6.01 -0.09
C PRO A 199 -14.41 7.25 0.35
N LEU A 200 -13.15 7.13 0.76
CA LEU A 200 -12.32 8.28 1.14
C LEU A 200 -12.08 9.22 -0.04
N VAL A 201 -11.75 8.68 -1.20
CA VAL A 201 -11.57 9.47 -2.42
C VAL A 201 -12.89 10.14 -2.81
N ALA A 202 -13.99 9.43 -2.75
CA ALA A 202 -15.31 10.01 -3.02
C ALA A 202 -15.66 11.15 -2.07
N GLN A 203 -15.39 10.98 -0.78
CA GLN A 203 -15.58 12.02 0.23
C GLN A 203 -14.70 13.25 -0.06
N TRP A 204 -13.45 13.05 -0.41
CA TRP A 204 -12.55 14.15 -0.77
C TRP A 204 -13.09 14.95 -1.95
N ARG A 205 -13.60 14.29 -2.99
CA ARG A 205 -14.22 14.94 -4.15
C ARG A 205 -15.42 15.81 -3.79
N HIS A 206 -16.19 15.43 -2.78
CA HIS A 206 -17.36 16.20 -2.35
C HIS A 206 -17.00 17.46 -1.54
N THR A 207 -15.80 17.47 -0.96
CA THR A 207 -15.36 18.56 -0.08
C THR A 207 -14.39 19.54 -0.77
N HIS A 208 -13.93 19.22 -1.97
CA HIS A 208 -13.00 20.02 -2.78
C HIS A 208 -13.48 20.16 -4.23
#